data_9ff777bb12dc9fe2a167e3bd8345725f
#
_entry.id   9ff777bb12dc9fe2a167e3bd8345725f
#
_cell.length_a   1.000
_cell.length_b   1.000
_cell.length_c   1.000
_cell.angle_alpha   90.00
_cell.angle_beta   90.00
_cell.angle_gamma   90.00
#
_symmetry.space_group_name_H-M   'P 1'
#
loop_
_entity.id
_entity.type
_entity.pdbx_description
1 polymer ?
#
loop_
_entity_poly.entity_id
_entity_poly.type
_entity_poly.pdbx_seq_one_letter_code
_entity_poly.pdbx_strand_id
1 'polypeptide(L)'
;LADAWEGDQRQRKGLLVAAKHEVIDARVQIRQAAELQCGILGVDSLALADAAEACGYLKEGETVALVNIGLTSASIHFVKDGVSNFIRDVSWGARELIQAIAKDRRVDFEEAERQLQRSGEAPDPAKGQVPAEAAPAPPPMPRHDDPFGEAPPVVSGGSLLDPLDEELGGGGLSAPPRRPTPDVQSDVREVLHGPLGRMVAEVRRSFDYYEHQLYERPVDRIVLSGGVANLTLLRETLMDELGVEAVDVADPLRSSLMLGDDPAIAPLKQFPSAYMVAIGLAARGMADI
;
A
#
# COMPACT_ATOMS: atom_id res chain seq x y z
N LEU A 1 -2.99 16.67 -29.25
CA LEU A 1 -2.19 17.86 -29.61
C LEU A 1 -3.11 19.08 -29.52
N ALA A 2 -2.84 19.99 -28.57
CA ALA A 2 -3.58 21.25 -28.44
C ALA A 2 -2.85 22.34 -29.19
N ASP A 3 -3.59 23.17 -29.93
CA ASP A 3 -3.05 24.36 -30.56
C ASP A 3 -2.94 25.48 -29.48
N ALA A 4 -1.77 26.05 -29.32
CA ALA A 4 -1.52 27.23 -28.47
C ALA A 4 -1.03 28.40 -29.32
N TRP A 5 -1.39 29.63 -28.94
CA TRP A 5 -0.92 30.83 -29.61
C TRP A 5 0.04 31.55 -28.68
N GLU A 6 1.27 31.77 -29.12
CA GLU A 6 2.24 32.63 -28.45
C GLU A 6 2.55 33.84 -29.33
N GLY A 7 1.91 34.95 -29.04
CA GLY A 7 1.89 36.10 -29.93
C GLY A 7 1.21 35.79 -31.27
N ASP A 8 1.87 36.04 -32.38
CA ASP A 8 1.38 35.78 -33.75
C ASP A 8 1.77 34.39 -34.30
N GLN A 9 2.45 33.58 -33.47
CA GLN A 9 2.90 32.25 -33.87
C GLN A 9 2.00 31.16 -33.30
N ARG A 10 1.47 30.28 -34.20
CA ARG A 10 0.73 29.08 -33.83
C ARG A 10 1.73 28.00 -33.38
N GLN A 11 1.69 27.68 -32.13
CA GLN A 11 2.46 26.58 -31.53
C GLN A 11 1.57 25.38 -31.30
N ARG A 12 2.15 24.19 -31.35
CA ARG A 12 1.47 22.97 -30.97
C ARG A 12 2.06 22.45 -29.66
N LYS A 13 1.23 22.40 -28.64
CA LYS A 13 1.59 21.73 -27.39
C LYS A 13 1.44 20.22 -27.59
N GLY A 14 2.51 19.48 -27.44
CA GLY A 14 2.51 18.02 -27.61
C GLY A 14 3.33 17.35 -26.51
N LEU A 15 2.98 16.11 -26.21
CA LEU A 15 3.73 15.25 -25.29
C LEU A 15 4.84 14.55 -26.08
N LEU A 16 6.08 14.72 -25.68
CA LEU A 16 7.21 13.98 -26.20
C LEU A 16 7.51 12.81 -25.28
N VAL A 17 7.50 11.61 -25.82
CA VAL A 17 7.92 10.38 -25.14
C VAL A 17 9.20 9.87 -25.78
N ALA A 18 10.23 9.64 -24.96
CA ALA A 18 11.50 9.07 -25.40
C ALA A 18 11.87 7.86 -24.53
N ALA A 19 12.30 6.78 -25.17
CA ALA A 19 12.79 5.60 -24.50
C ALA A 19 14.11 5.12 -25.15
N LYS A 20 14.98 4.51 -24.37
CA LYS A 20 16.19 3.88 -24.89
C LYS A 20 15.81 2.66 -25.75
N HIS A 21 16.53 2.44 -26.85
CA HIS A 21 16.30 1.29 -27.72
C HIS A 21 16.34 -0.05 -26.96
N GLU A 22 17.27 -0.19 -26.01
CA GLU A 22 17.41 -1.39 -25.17
C GLU A 22 16.11 -1.73 -24.41
N VAL A 23 15.39 -0.71 -23.91
CA VAL A 23 14.11 -0.90 -23.22
C VAL A 23 13.04 -1.37 -24.19
N ILE A 24 12.99 -0.80 -25.37
CA ILE A 24 12.06 -1.19 -26.44
C ILE A 24 12.34 -2.61 -26.88
N ASP A 25 13.59 -2.91 -27.20
CA ASP A 25 14.04 -4.23 -27.66
C ASP A 25 13.74 -5.33 -26.63
N ALA A 26 13.97 -5.07 -25.34
CA ALA A 26 13.62 -6.01 -24.27
C ALA A 26 12.13 -6.33 -24.24
N ARG A 27 11.25 -5.34 -24.43
CA ARG A 27 9.80 -5.55 -24.47
C ARG A 27 9.40 -6.34 -25.74
N VAL A 28 10.00 -6.03 -26.87
CA VAL A 28 9.77 -6.76 -28.12
C VAL A 28 10.22 -8.21 -28.00
N GLN A 29 11.37 -8.49 -27.37
CA GLN A 29 11.86 -9.85 -27.15
C GLN A 29 10.93 -10.68 -26.25
N ILE A 30 10.45 -10.09 -25.14
CA ILE A 30 9.48 -10.77 -24.25
C ILE A 30 8.22 -11.16 -25.05
N ARG A 31 7.71 -10.25 -25.87
CA ARG A 31 6.56 -10.51 -26.71
C ARG A 31 6.84 -11.64 -27.72
N GLN A 32 8.02 -11.62 -28.36
CA GLN A 32 8.42 -12.67 -29.33
C GLN A 32 8.53 -14.04 -28.65
N ALA A 33 9.14 -14.08 -27.45
CA ALA A 33 9.25 -15.32 -26.68
C ALA A 33 7.89 -15.88 -26.24
N ALA A 34 6.90 -15.02 -26.07
CA ALA A 34 5.51 -15.39 -25.75
C ALA A 34 4.65 -15.68 -27.00
N GLU A 35 5.23 -15.64 -28.20
CA GLU A 35 4.53 -15.83 -29.51
C GLU A 35 3.33 -14.89 -29.72
N LEU A 36 3.35 -13.71 -29.06
CA LEU A 36 2.32 -12.71 -29.19
C LEU A 36 2.60 -11.75 -30.35
N GLN A 37 1.57 -11.28 -31.02
CA GLN A 37 1.68 -10.18 -31.98
C GLN A 37 1.56 -8.84 -31.24
N CYS A 38 2.44 -7.88 -31.59
CA CYS A 38 2.39 -6.54 -31.02
C CYS A 38 1.98 -5.55 -32.11
N GLY A 39 0.85 -4.93 -31.95
CA GLY A 39 0.42 -3.85 -32.83
C GLY A 39 0.98 -2.49 -32.37
N ILE A 40 0.92 -2.21 -31.07
CA ILE A 40 1.29 -0.93 -30.49
C ILE A 40 2.13 -1.16 -29.24
N LEU A 41 3.18 -0.36 -29.05
CA LEU A 41 3.92 -0.26 -27.81
C LEU A 41 3.51 1.05 -27.12
N GLY A 42 2.81 0.95 -26.01
CA GLY A 42 2.28 2.08 -25.26
C GLY A 42 3.15 2.50 -24.08
N VAL A 43 2.77 3.60 -23.44
CA VAL A 43 3.35 4.10 -22.18
C VAL A 43 2.35 3.86 -21.07
N ASP A 44 2.81 3.27 -19.96
CA ASP A 44 1.96 2.87 -18.84
C ASP A 44 1.12 4.03 -18.29
N SER A 45 1.72 5.23 -18.16
CA SER A 45 1.02 6.41 -17.65
C SER A 45 -0.11 6.87 -18.58
N LEU A 46 0.08 6.76 -19.92
CA LEU A 46 -0.96 7.12 -20.88
C LEU A 46 -2.07 6.07 -20.88
N ALA A 47 -1.72 4.79 -20.81
CA ALA A 47 -2.70 3.73 -20.68
C ALA A 47 -3.52 3.88 -19.38
N LEU A 48 -2.88 4.31 -18.28
CA LEU A 48 -3.59 4.62 -17.05
C LEU A 48 -4.62 5.74 -17.21
N ALA A 49 -4.30 6.78 -17.99
CA ALA A 49 -5.25 7.86 -18.28
C ALA A 49 -6.43 7.34 -19.11
N ASP A 50 -6.17 6.50 -20.13
CA ASP A 50 -7.24 5.89 -20.93
C ASP A 50 -8.17 5.02 -20.06
N ALA A 51 -7.58 4.27 -19.10
CA ALA A 51 -8.37 3.49 -18.15
C ALA A 51 -9.19 4.40 -17.21
N ALA A 52 -8.59 5.48 -16.72
CA ALA A 52 -9.27 6.43 -15.85
C ALA A 52 -10.45 7.10 -16.57
N GLU A 53 -10.29 7.43 -17.84
CA GLU A 53 -11.36 7.96 -18.68
C GLU A 53 -12.47 6.91 -18.89
N ALA A 54 -12.11 5.70 -19.32
CA ALA A 54 -13.06 4.60 -19.54
C ALA A 54 -13.83 4.21 -18.26
N CYS A 55 -13.23 4.40 -17.09
CA CYS A 55 -13.86 4.13 -15.79
C CYS A 55 -14.60 5.37 -15.22
N GLY A 56 -14.63 6.50 -15.92
CA GLY A 56 -15.35 7.71 -15.50
C GLY A 56 -14.70 8.46 -14.36
N TYR A 57 -13.39 8.30 -14.15
CA TYR A 57 -12.63 9.06 -13.15
C TYR A 57 -12.25 10.46 -13.60
N LEU A 58 -12.23 10.72 -14.90
CA LEU A 58 -11.90 12.03 -15.46
C LEU A 58 -13.18 12.80 -15.78
N LYS A 59 -13.34 13.97 -15.15
CA LYS A 59 -14.49 14.84 -15.37
C LYS A 59 -14.04 16.17 -15.95
N GLU A 60 -14.91 16.78 -16.73
CA GLU A 60 -14.68 18.13 -17.25
C GLU A 60 -14.60 19.14 -16.11
N GLY A 61 -13.66 20.07 -16.18
CA GLY A 61 -13.41 21.09 -15.15
C GLY A 61 -12.55 20.63 -14.00
N GLU A 62 -12.22 19.32 -13.89
CA GLU A 62 -11.38 18.77 -12.82
C GLU A 62 -9.92 18.58 -13.27
N THR A 63 -9.00 18.78 -12.32
CA THR A 63 -7.61 18.36 -12.38
C THR A 63 -7.43 17.12 -11.50
N VAL A 64 -7.13 15.98 -12.11
CA VAL A 64 -6.98 14.70 -11.43
C VAL A 64 -5.52 14.27 -11.44
N ALA A 65 -4.97 13.90 -10.29
CA ALA A 65 -3.68 13.23 -10.18
C ALA A 65 -3.89 11.71 -10.15
N LEU A 66 -3.48 11.03 -11.21
CA LEU A 66 -3.44 9.57 -11.26
C LEU A 66 -2.12 9.10 -10.67
N VAL A 67 -2.17 8.39 -9.55
CA VAL A 67 -0.98 7.88 -8.86
C VAL A 67 -0.97 6.36 -8.94
N ASN A 68 -0.07 5.81 -9.75
CA ASN A 68 0.09 4.37 -9.89
C ASN A 68 1.31 3.88 -9.14
N ILE A 69 1.10 3.00 -8.18
CA ILE A 69 2.17 2.51 -7.29
C ILE A 69 2.50 1.06 -7.65
N GLY A 70 3.62 0.90 -8.34
CA GLY A 70 4.20 -0.39 -8.64
C GLY A 70 5.08 -0.92 -7.51
N LEU A 71 5.80 -2.01 -7.76
CA LEU A 71 6.68 -2.62 -6.77
C LEU A 71 7.91 -1.74 -6.46
N THR A 72 8.55 -1.16 -7.47
CA THR A 72 9.82 -0.44 -7.35
C THR A 72 9.74 1.05 -7.68
N SER A 73 8.69 1.45 -8.38
CA SER A 73 8.48 2.83 -8.82
C SER A 73 7.01 3.19 -8.77
N ALA A 74 6.73 4.48 -8.67
CA ALA A 74 5.40 5.02 -8.84
C ALA A 74 5.41 6.08 -9.93
N SER A 75 4.30 6.19 -10.66
CA SER A 75 4.07 7.27 -11.61
C SER A 75 2.98 8.22 -11.09
N ILE A 76 3.20 9.50 -11.27
CA ILE A 76 2.27 10.57 -10.92
C ILE A 76 1.93 11.29 -12.22
N HIS A 77 0.68 11.24 -12.62
CA HIS A 77 0.21 11.77 -13.89
C HIS A 77 -0.95 12.73 -13.65
N PHE A 78 -0.75 13.99 -13.99
CA PHE A 78 -1.77 15.03 -13.88
C PHE A 78 -2.55 15.11 -15.18
N VAL A 79 -3.85 14.95 -15.07
CA VAL A 79 -4.80 15.02 -16.17
C VAL A 79 -5.78 16.15 -15.87
N LYS A 80 -5.92 17.09 -16.81
CA LYS A 80 -6.81 18.22 -16.70
C LYS A 80 -7.76 18.20 -17.89
N ASP A 81 -9.05 18.26 -17.63
CA ASP A 81 -10.09 18.21 -18.66
C ASP A 81 -9.93 17.01 -19.61
N GLY A 82 -9.53 15.84 -19.10
CA GLY A 82 -9.25 14.64 -19.89
C GLY A 82 -7.93 14.71 -20.68
N VAL A 83 -7.15 15.79 -20.58
CA VAL A 83 -5.89 15.96 -21.30
C VAL A 83 -4.70 15.71 -20.38
N SER A 84 -3.79 14.84 -20.83
CA SER A 84 -2.51 14.60 -20.16
C SER A 84 -1.68 15.88 -20.13
N ASN A 85 -1.34 16.36 -18.94
CA ASN A 85 -0.67 17.64 -18.77
C ASN A 85 0.76 17.47 -18.26
N PHE A 86 0.98 16.63 -17.24
CA PHE A 86 2.32 16.42 -16.68
C PHE A 86 2.45 14.99 -16.16
N ILE A 87 3.58 14.35 -16.40
CA ILE A 87 3.89 12.99 -15.93
C ILE A 87 5.26 13.02 -15.24
N ARG A 88 5.33 12.37 -14.09
CA ARG A 88 6.57 12.18 -13.36
C ARG A 88 6.64 10.77 -12.77
N ASP A 89 7.78 10.11 -12.96
CA ASP A 89 8.10 8.86 -12.29
C ASP A 89 8.99 9.11 -11.08
N VAL A 90 8.71 8.40 -10.00
CA VAL A 90 9.48 8.43 -8.76
C VAL A 90 10.00 7.05 -8.42
N SER A 91 11.26 6.97 -7.95
CA SER A 91 11.89 5.71 -7.55
C SER A 91 11.47 5.30 -6.14
N TRP A 92 10.16 5.15 -5.94
CA TRP A 92 9.54 4.66 -4.73
C TRP A 92 8.39 3.72 -5.10
N GLY A 93 8.26 2.61 -4.38
CA GLY A 93 7.20 1.63 -4.65
C GLY A 93 6.89 0.78 -3.43
N ALA A 94 5.98 -0.18 -3.59
CA ALA A 94 5.51 -1.08 -2.54
C ALA A 94 6.65 -1.84 -1.85
N ARG A 95 7.79 -2.04 -2.52
CA ARG A 95 8.99 -2.66 -1.94
C ARG A 95 9.47 -1.96 -0.67
N GLU A 96 9.36 -0.63 -0.60
CA GLU A 96 9.75 0.15 0.56
C GLU A 96 8.90 -0.21 1.79
N LEU A 97 7.60 -0.44 1.59
CA LEU A 97 6.67 -0.87 2.63
C LEU A 97 6.95 -2.30 3.08
N ILE A 98 7.11 -3.21 2.11
CA ILE A 98 7.39 -4.62 2.36
C ILE A 98 8.72 -4.78 3.12
N GLN A 99 9.77 -4.07 2.72
CA GLN A 99 11.08 -4.11 3.39
C GLN A 99 11.01 -3.55 4.81
N ALA A 100 10.21 -2.53 5.07
CA ALA A 100 10.02 -2.01 6.41
C ALA A 100 9.40 -3.06 7.34
N ILE A 101 8.35 -3.75 6.88
CA ILE A 101 7.72 -4.86 7.62
C ILE A 101 8.71 -6.03 7.80
N ALA A 102 9.40 -6.43 6.73
CA ALA A 102 10.35 -7.54 6.77
C ALA A 102 11.46 -7.30 7.81
N LYS A 103 11.98 -6.07 7.86
CA LYS A 103 13.02 -5.66 8.81
C LYS A 103 12.50 -5.62 10.25
N ASP A 104 11.34 -5.03 10.48
CA ASP A 104 10.74 -4.90 11.81
C ASP A 104 10.40 -6.28 12.39
N ARG A 105 9.73 -7.11 11.61
CA ARG A 105 9.23 -8.40 12.04
C ARG A 105 10.20 -9.56 11.85
N ARG A 106 11.35 -9.29 11.21
CA ARG A 106 12.40 -10.28 10.90
C ARG A 106 11.84 -11.48 10.13
N VAL A 107 10.98 -11.21 9.18
CA VAL A 107 10.40 -12.18 8.25
C VAL A 107 10.97 -12.00 6.85
N ASP A 108 10.77 -12.99 5.99
CA ASP A 108 11.14 -12.88 4.59
C ASP A 108 10.22 -11.92 3.82
N PHE A 109 10.60 -11.66 2.57
CA PHE A 109 9.88 -10.71 1.72
C PHE A 109 8.45 -11.17 1.43
N GLU A 110 8.24 -12.46 1.19
CA GLU A 110 6.93 -13.01 0.85
C GLU A 110 5.94 -12.94 2.04
N GLU A 111 6.43 -13.23 3.24
CA GLU A 111 5.60 -13.11 4.45
C GLU A 111 5.30 -11.63 4.77
N ALA A 112 6.27 -10.74 4.59
CA ALA A 112 6.04 -9.30 4.76
C ALA A 112 5.02 -8.75 3.74
N GLU A 113 5.08 -9.22 2.48
CA GLU A 113 4.10 -8.86 1.45
C GLU A 113 2.70 -9.35 1.83
N ARG A 114 2.56 -10.60 2.27
CA ARG A 114 1.28 -11.12 2.77
C ARG A 114 0.72 -10.30 3.94
N GLN A 115 1.58 -9.86 4.85
CA GLN A 115 1.17 -9.00 5.97
C GLN A 115 0.70 -7.63 5.49
N LEU A 116 1.41 -7.03 4.52
CA LEU A 116 1.00 -5.77 3.91
C LEU A 116 -0.37 -5.88 3.22
N GLN A 117 -0.59 -6.94 2.44
CA GLN A 117 -1.87 -7.19 1.78
C GLN A 117 -3.02 -7.34 2.78
N ARG A 118 -2.82 -8.09 3.86
CA ARG A 118 -3.83 -8.24 4.94
C ARG A 118 -4.14 -6.91 5.65
N SER A 119 -3.16 -6.03 5.79
CA SER A 119 -3.37 -4.71 6.41
C SER A 119 -4.12 -3.73 5.50
N GLY A 120 -4.15 -3.98 4.20
CA GLY A 120 -4.92 -3.21 3.23
C GLY A 120 -6.38 -3.68 3.06
N GLU A 121 -6.69 -4.90 3.49
CA GLU A 121 -8.07 -5.36 3.55
C GLU A 121 -8.81 -4.59 4.65
N ALA A 122 -9.84 -3.84 4.29
CA ALA A 122 -10.77 -3.31 5.28
C ALA A 122 -11.32 -4.50 6.11
N PRO A 123 -11.42 -4.38 7.45
CA PRO A 123 -11.99 -5.46 8.24
C PRO A 123 -13.38 -5.76 7.68
N ASP A 124 -13.54 -6.98 7.15
CA ASP A 124 -14.81 -7.48 6.66
C ASP A 124 -15.77 -7.50 7.86
N PRO A 125 -16.80 -6.65 7.90
CA PRO A 125 -17.72 -6.61 9.03
C PRO A 125 -18.43 -7.93 9.24
N ALA A 126 -18.40 -8.84 8.26
CA ALA A 126 -18.97 -10.19 8.36
C ALA A 126 -18.00 -11.22 8.96
N LYS A 127 -16.66 -10.97 8.95
CA LYS A 127 -15.68 -11.90 9.52
C LYS A 127 -15.35 -11.62 10.99
N GLY A 128 -15.85 -10.54 11.57
CA GLY A 128 -15.61 -10.14 12.97
C GLY A 128 -16.58 -10.75 13.99
N GLN A 129 -17.59 -11.48 13.57
CA GLN A 129 -18.46 -12.26 14.46
C GLN A 129 -18.08 -13.73 14.36
N VAL A 130 -17.01 -14.14 15.04
CA VAL A 130 -16.95 -15.48 15.59
C VAL A 130 -18.12 -15.54 16.56
N PRO A 131 -19.14 -16.39 16.34
CA PRO A 131 -20.14 -16.61 17.38
C PRO A 131 -19.35 -17.03 18.62
N ALA A 132 -19.46 -16.26 19.68
CA ALA A 132 -19.01 -16.72 20.98
C ALA A 132 -19.82 -18.01 21.26
N GLU A 133 -19.24 -19.13 20.88
CA GLU A 133 -19.70 -20.43 21.36
C GLU A 133 -19.70 -20.33 22.88
N ALA A 134 -20.88 -20.26 23.43
CA ALA A 134 -21.09 -20.13 24.87
C ALA A 134 -20.26 -21.22 25.53
N ALA A 135 -19.19 -20.83 26.19
CA ALA A 135 -18.44 -21.74 27.04
C ALA A 135 -19.43 -22.37 27.98
N PRO A 136 -19.47 -23.71 28.10
CA PRO A 136 -20.37 -24.37 29.02
C PRO A 136 -20.10 -23.83 30.42
N ALA A 137 -21.15 -23.43 31.11
CA ALA A 137 -21.08 -22.94 32.47
C ALA A 137 -20.32 -23.95 33.34
N PRO A 138 -19.35 -23.50 34.15
CA PRO A 138 -18.66 -24.43 35.06
C PRO A 138 -19.68 -25.10 35.96
N PRO A 139 -19.51 -26.39 36.24
CA PRO A 139 -20.41 -27.12 37.13
C PRO A 139 -20.44 -26.46 38.50
N PRO A 140 -21.58 -26.43 39.21
CA PRO A 140 -21.68 -25.86 40.54
C PRO A 140 -20.73 -26.58 41.49
N MET A 141 -19.84 -25.81 42.13
CA MET A 141 -18.98 -26.37 43.16
C MET A 141 -19.83 -26.87 44.35
N PRO A 142 -19.53 -28.05 44.89
CA PRO A 142 -20.21 -28.53 46.09
C PRO A 142 -19.91 -27.59 47.26
N ARG A 143 -20.94 -27.14 47.96
CA ARG A 143 -20.83 -26.44 49.22
C ARG A 143 -20.22 -27.38 50.24
N HIS A 144 -19.00 -27.12 50.64
CA HIS A 144 -18.45 -27.68 51.86
C HIS A 144 -19.02 -26.88 53.04
N ASP A 145 -19.91 -27.49 53.77
CA ASP A 145 -20.24 -27.11 55.15
C ASP A 145 -19.03 -27.49 55.99
N ASP A 146 -18.33 -26.45 56.49
CA ASP A 146 -17.23 -26.64 57.42
C ASP A 146 -17.73 -26.27 58.83
N PRO A 147 -17.89 -27.23 59.73
CA PRO A 147 -17.98 -26.90 61.13
C PRO A 147 -16.67 -27.26 61.82
N PHE A 148 -16.13 -26.27 62.52
CA PHE A 148 -15.02 -26.33 63.47
C PHE A 148 -13.61 -26.12 62.91
N GLY A 149 -13.02 -25.06 63.36
CA GLY A 149 -12.05 -25.08 64.45
C GLY A 149 -10.81 -24.27 64.15
N GLU A 150 -10.65 -23.24 64.91
CA GLU A 150 -9.43 -22.73 65.57
C GLU A 150 -8.15 -22.51 64.74
N ALA A 151 -7.78 -21.27 64.69
CA ALA A 151 -6.43 -20.79 64.43
C ALA A 151 -5.49 -21.06 65.62
N PRO A 152 -4.24 -21.42 65.38
CA PRO A 152 -3.18 -21.23 66.37
C PRO A 152 -2.20 -20.11 65.94
N PRO A 153 -1.37 -19.63 66.86
CA PRO A 153 -0.97 -18.27 66.96
C PRO A 153 0.37 -17.93 66.26
N VAL A 154 0.50 -16.67 66.01
CA VAL A 154 1.74 -15.96 65.58
C VAL A 154 2.83 -16.15 66.67
N VAL A 155 4.02 -16.56 66.24
CA VAL A 155 5.23 -16.43 67.08
C VAL A 155 6.24 -15.56 66.30
N SER A 156 6.49 -14.44 66.92
CA SER A 156 7.50 -13.47 66.63
C SER A 156 8.84 -13.85 67.31
N GLY A 157 9.95 -13.54 66.67
CA GLY A 157 11.28 -13.55 67.31
C GLY A 157 12.30 -14.28 66.43
N GLY A 158 13.41 -13.74 66.07
CA GLY A 158 14.33 -12.77 66.63
C GLY A 158 15.70 -13.06 66.04
N SER A 159 16.33 -12.06 65.58
CA SER A 159 17.73 -11.70 65.43
C SER A 159 18.79 -12.68 65.90
N LEU A 160 19.86 -12.85 65.14
CA LEU A 160 21.26 -12.50 65.53
C LEU A 160 22.31 -13.32 64.78
N LEU A 161 23.28 -12.58 64.23
CA LEU A 161 24.71 -12.86 64.10
C LEU A 161 25.25 -13.65 62.92
N ASP A 162 25.91 -12.89 62.03
CA ASP A 162 27.19 -13.18 61.37
C ASP A 162 28.29 -13.63 62.38
N PRO A 163 29.44 -14.14 61.99
CA PRO A 163 30.17 -14.02 60.76
C PRO A 163 31.07 -15.24 60.33
N LEU A 164 31.84 -15.02 59.27
CA LEU A 164 33.19 -15.52 58.93
C LEU A 164 33.34 -16.75 57.96
N ASP A 165 33.94 -16.36 56.83
CA ASP A 165 35.05 -16.96 56.09
C ASP A 165 35.00 -18.40 55.60
N GLU A 166 35.12 -18.62 54.32
CA GLU A 166 36.36 -18.96 53.63
C GLU A 166 36.11 -19.28 52.15
N GLU A 167 37.05 -18.84 51.35
CA GLU A 167 37.25 -19.12 49.92
C GLU A 167 37.13 -20.59 49.57
N LEU A 168 36.51 -20.85 48.40
CA LEU A 168 37.10 -21.76 47.41
C LEU A 168 36.34 -21.68 46.10
N GLY A 169 37.11 -21.49 45.00
CA GLY A 169 36.67 -21.26 43.66
C GLY A 169 35.74 -22.35 43.08
N GLY A 170 34.80 -21.90 42.32
CA GLY A 170 33.92 -22.74 41.54
C GLY A 170 33.30 -21.92 40.42
N GLY A 171 33.74 -22.19 39.18
CA GLY A 171 33.36 -21.45 37.97
C GLY A 171 31.90 -21.18 37.86
N GLY A 172 31.57 -19.88 37.85
CA GLY A 172 30.27 -19.42 37.52
C GLY A 172 29.97 -19.68 36.04
N LEU A 173 29.10 -20.64 35.78
CA LEU A 173 28.45 -20.78 34.54
C LEU A 173 27.59 -19.52 34.33
N SER A 174 28.15 -18.58 33.56
CA SER A 174 27.39 -17.45 33.03
C SER A 174 26.14 -18.00 32.33
N ALA A 175 24.97 -17.71 32.88
CA ALA A 175 23.73 -17.98 32.21
C ALA A 175 23.79 -17.32 30.82
N PRO A 176 23.40 -18.01 29.76
CA PRO A 176 23.37 -17.41 28.43
C PRO A 176 22.52 -16.14 28.50
N PRO A 177 22.92 -15.08 27.75
CA PRO A 177 22.15 -13.84 27.73
C PRO A 177 20.72 -14.20 27.38
N ARG A 178 19.78 -13.80 28.24
CA ARG A 178 18.36 -13.94 27.97
C ARG A 178 18.12 -13.32 26.59
N ARG A 179 17.68 -14.12 25.62
CA ARG A 179 17.14 -13.58 24.37
C ARG A 179 16.12 -12.53 24.76
N PRO A 180 16.19 -11.32 24.20
CA PRO A 180 15.15 -10.35 24.43
C PRO A 180 13.82 -11.03 24.11
N THR A 181 12.91 -11.02 25.03
CA THR A 181 11.51 -11.36 24.79
C THR A 181 11.06 -10.58 23.56
N PRO A 182 10.35 -11.18 22.60
CA PRO A 182 9.83 -10.44 21.47
C PRO A 182 8.98 -9.30 22.04
N ASP A 183 9.52 -8.10 21.93
CA ASP A 183 8.81 -6.89 22.25
C ASP A 183 7.50 -6.84 21.50
N VAL A 184 6.51 -6.28 22.14
CA VAL A 184 5.22 -5.87 21.62
C VAL A 184 5.36 -5.55 20.13
N GLN A 185 4.76 -6.38 19.26
CA GLN A 185 4.78 -6.19 17.83
C GLN A 185 4.27 -4.77 17.58
N SER A 186 5.15 -3.88 17.13
CA SER A 186 4.77 -2.54 16.71
C SER A 186 3.60 -2.64 15.73
N ASP A 187 2.63 -1.76 15.88
CA ASP A 187 1.51 -1.72 14.96
C ASP A 187 2.08 -1.54 13.54
N VAL A 188 1.56 -2.28 12.57
CA VAL A 188 1.96 -2.16 11.16
C VAL A 188 1.88 -0.71 10.70
N ARG A 189 0.94 0.06 11.22
CA ARG A 189 0.80 1.50 10.96
C ARG A 189 2.05 2.29 11.35
N GLU A 190 2.63 2.01 12.51
CA GLU A 190 3.85 2.68 12.99
C GLU A 190 5.05 2.36 12.11
N VAL A 191 5.20 1.09 11.72
CA VAL A 191 6.27 0.63 10.83
C VAL A 191 6.19 1.29 9.45
N LEU A 192 4.99 1.50 8.93
CA LEU A 192 4.75 2.05 7.60
C LEU A 192 4.82 3.59 7.56
N HIS A 193 4.71 4.27 8.68
CA HIS A 193 4.69 5.74 8.73
C HIS A 193 5.91 6.38 8.03
N GLY A 194 7.11 5.90 8.31
CA GLY A 194 8.34 6.42 7.69
C GLY A 194 8.38 6.25 6.15
N PRO A 195 8.19 5.04 5.62
CA PRO A 195 8.10 4.81 4.17
C PRO A 195 6.99 5.63 3.51
N LEU A 196 5.80 5.70 4.10
CA LEU A 196 4.69 6.48 3.55
C LEU A 196 4.98 7.98 3.53
N GLY A 197 5.61 8.52 4.58
CA GLY A 197 6.04 9.92 4.61
C GLY A 197 6.98 10.28 3.45
N ARG A 198 7.88 9.35 3.04
CA ARG A 198 8.72 9.55 1.85
C ARG A 198 7.90 9.59 0.56
N MET A 199 6.91 8.72 0.41
CA MET A 199 6.01 8.74 -0.75
C MET A 199 5.24 10.05 -0.83
N VAL A 200 4.63 10.46 0.27
CA VAL A 200 3.87 11.72 0.33
C VAL A 200 4.75 12.93 -0.02
N ALA A 201 6.00 12.94 0.46
CA ALA A 201 6.93 14.00 0.11
C ALA A 201 7.24 14.05 -1.40
N GLU A 202 7.31 12.92 -2.09
CA GLU A 202 7.47 12.88 -3.56
C GLU A 202 6.21 13.37 -4.27
N VAL A 203 5.02 12.95 -3.82
CA VAL A 203 3.75 13.43 -4.38
C VAL A 203 3.62 14.93 -4.19
N ARG A 204 3.88 15.44 -2.97
CA ARG A 204 3.86 16.88 -2.67
C ARG A 204 4.79 17.68 -3.57
N ARG A 205 6.04 17.23 -3.78
CA ARG A 205 6.97 17.88 -4.71
C ARG A 205 6.43 17.92 -6.14
N SER A 206 5.70 16.90 -6.55
CA SER A 206 5.09 16.86 -7.87
C SER A 206 3.92 17.83 -7.99
N PHE A 207 3.12 17.98 -6.93
CA PHE A 207 2.03 18.95 -6.84
C PHE A 207 2.58 20.39 -6.86
N ASP A 208 3.57 20.66 -6.00
CA ASP A 208 4.24 21.98 -5.97
C ASP A 208 4.81 22.37 -7.33
N TYR A 209 5.43 21.41 -8.03
CA TYR A 209 5.93 21.66 -9.38
C TYR A 209 4.80 21.95 -10.37
N TYR A 210 3.75 21.15 -10.35
CA TYR A 210 2.61 21.28 -11.23
C TYR A 210 1.88 22.62 -11.04
N GLU A 211 1.59 22.98 -9.81
CA GLU A 211 0.81 24.18 -9.49
C GLU A 211 1.63 25.46 -9.61
N HIS A 212 2.87 25.48 -9.08
CA HIS A 212 3.66 26.70 -8.99
C HIS A 212 4.62 26.90 -10.16
N GLN A 213 5.20 25.83 -10.73
CA GLN A 213 6.15 25.96 -11.84
C GLN A 213 5.44 25.95 -13.20
N LEU A 214 4.39 25.18 -13.34
CA LEU A 214 3.57 25.13 -14.56
C LEU A 214 2.39 26.09 -14.52
N TYR A 215 2.17 26.79 -13.39
CA TYR A 215 1.06 27.74 -13.19
C TYR A 215 -0.32 27.11 -13.49
N GLU A 216 -0.47 25.85 -13.13
CA GLU A 216 -1.73 25.13 -13.32
C GLU A 216 -2.65 25.26 -12.10
N ARG A 217 -3.91 24.86 -12.26
CA ARG A 217 -4.87 24.83 -11.15
C ARG A 217 -4.46 23.78 -10.13
N PRO A 218 -4.82 23.98 -8.84
CA PRO A 218 -4.67 22.94 -7.82
C PRO A 218 -5.32 21.62 -8.24
N VAL A 219 -4.81 20.55 -7.69
CA VAL A 219 -5.34 19.19 -7.90
C VAL A 219 -6.63 19.02 -7.09
N ASP A 220 -7.73 18.71 -7.75
CA ASP A 220 -9.02 18.50 -7.10
C ASP A 220 -9.12 17.12 -6.45
N ARG A 221 -8.50 16.10 -7.08
CA ARG A 221 -8.66 14.71 -6.67
C ARG A 221 -7.44 13.85 -7.03
N ILE A 222 -7.18 12.84 -6.19
CA ILE A 222 -6.21 11.78 -6.48
C ILE A 222 -6.97 10.49 -6.80
N VAL A 223 -6.51 9.75 -7.82
CA VAL A 223 -6.96 8.39 -8.11
C VAL A 223 -5.77 7.46 -7.98
N LEU A 224 -5.83 6.56 -6.99
CA LEU A 224 -4.78 5.58 -6.69
C LEU A 224 -4.98 4.30 -7.49
N SER A 225 -3.90 3.77 -8.04
CA SER A 225 -3.86 2.46 -8.70
C SER A 225 -2.58 1.71 -8.33
N GLY A 226 -2.52 0.43 -8.70
CA GLY A 226 -1.40 -0.44 -8.38
C GLY A 226 -1.65 -1.34 -7.17
N GLY A 227 -0.67 -2.17 -6.85
CA GLY A 227 -0.82 -3.27 -5.88
C GLY A 227 -1.08 -2.87 -4.43
N VAL A 228 -0.76 -1.64 -4.04
CA VAL A 228 -0.95 -1.11 -2.68
C VAL A 228 -1.98 0.01 -2.59
N ALA A 229 -2.71 0.27 -3.67
CA ALA A 229 -3.71 1.35 -3.71
C ALA A 229 -4.83 1.19 -2.67
N ASN A 230 -5.14 -0.06 -2.30
CA ASN A 230 -6.17 -0.39 -1.31
C ASN A 230 -5.72 -0.18 0.14
N LEU A 231 -4.45 0.19 0.39
CA LEU A 231 -3.96 0.42 1.74
C LEU A 231 -4.62 1.69 2.32
N THR A 232 -5.52 1.50 3.28
CA THR A 232 -6.27 2.59 3.91
C THR A 232 -5.35 3.67 4.48
N LEU A 233 -4.25 3.25 5.12
CA LEU A 233 -3.26 4.17 5.68
C LEU A 233 -2.61 5.07 4.62
N LEU A 234 -2.33 4.55 3.42
CA LEU A 234 -1.80 5.35 2.31
C LEU A 234 -2.79 6.46 1.91
N ARG A 235 -4.07 6.11 1.77
CA ARG A 235 -5.12 7.05 1.39
C ARG A 235 -5.30 8.14 2.46
N GLU A 236 -5.40 7.74 3.73
CA GLU A 236 -5.51 8.65 4.87
C GLU A 236 -4.31 9.62 4.90
N THR A 237 -3.09 9.10 4.79
CA THR A 237 -1.87 9.93 4.82
C THR A 237 -1.82 10.92 3.64
N LEU A 238 -2.25 10.51 2.44
CA LEU A 238 -2.30 11.41 1.28
C LEU A 238 -3.34 12.52 1.48
N MET A 239 -4.53 12.21 1.99
CA MET A 239 -5.57 13.20 2.27
C MET A 239 -5.09 14.22 3.32
N ASP A 240 -4.57 13.74 4.43
CA ASP A 240 -4.15 14.58 5.55
C ASP A 240 -2.96 15.48 5.19
N GLU A 241 -2.00 14.94 4.46
CA GLU A 241 -0.75 15.63 4.17
C GLU A 241 -0.82 16.55 2.93
N LEU A 242 -1.64 16.25 1.94
CA LEU A 242 -1.73 17.03 0.71
C LEU A 242 -2.92 18.00 0.71
N GLY A 243 -3.86 17.83 1.62
CA GLY A 243 -5.06 18.68 1.70
C GLY A 243 -5.99 18.53 0.50
N VAL A 244 -5.96 17.37 -0.18
CA VAL A 244 -6.83 17.07 -1.32
C VAL A 244 -8.19 16.62 -0.82
N GLU A 245 -9.27 17.11 -1.42
CA GLU A 245 -10.63 16.81 -0.98
C GLU A 245 -11.02 15.33 -1.13
N ALA A 246 -10.47 14.65 -2.15
CA ALA A 246 -10.79 13.27 -2.43
C ALA A 246 -9.57 12.45 -2.87
N VAL A 247 -9.44 11.26 -2.29
CA VAL A 247 -8.49 10.22 -2.71
C VAL A 247 -9.28 8.93 -2.97
N ASP A 248 -9.49 8.61 -4.22
CA ASP A 248 -10.21 7.42 -4.68
C ASP A 248 -9.26 6.28 -5.00
N VAL A 249 -9.71 5.06 -4.80
CA VAL A 249 -9.03 3.86 -5.31
C VAL A 249 -9.66 3.46 -6.62
N ALA A 250 -8.85 3.31 -7.66
CA ALA A 250 -9.32 2.93 -8.98
C ALA A 250 -9.89 1.50 -8.96
N ASP A 251 -11.11 1.37 -9.46
CA ASP A 251 -11.82 0.11 -9.58
C ASP A 251 -12.43 -0.01 -10.98
N PRO A 252 -11.79 -0.75 -11.91
CA PRO A 252 -12.32 -0.92 -13.26
C PRO A 252 -13.63 -1.72 -13.29
N LEU A 253 -13.97 -2.46 -12.23
CA LEU A 253 -15.23 -3.21 -12.16
C LEU A 253 -16.46 -2.31 -12.02
N ARG A 254 -16.26 -1.05 -11.61
CA ARG A 254 -17.32 -0.03 -11.53
C ARG A 254 -17.58 0.68 -12.86
N SER A 255 -16.76 0.39 -13.86
CA SER A 255 -16.89 1.01 -15.18
C SER A 255 -18.01 0.39 -16.00
N SER A 256 -18.37 1.08 -17.08
CA SER A 256 -19.24 0.54 -18.12
C SER A 256 -18.54 -0.51 -19.00
N LEU A 257 -17.27 -0.82 -18.76
CA LEU A 257 -16.54 -1.86 -19.46
C LEU A 257 -17.17 -3.21 -19.16
N MET A 258 -17.67 -3.87 -20.18
CA MET A 258 -18.24 -5.20 -20.06
C MET A 258 -17.10 -6.21 -19.92
N LEU A 259 -16.83 -6.63 -18.69
CA LEU A 259 -15.93 -7.74 -18.43
C LEU A 259 -16.71 -9.04 -18.57
N GLY A 260 -16.23 -9.95 -19.40
CA GLY A 260 -16.82 -11.28 -19.55
C GLY A 260 -16.70 -12.09 -18.24
N ASP A 261 -17.41 -13.22 -18.19
CA ASP A 261 -17.35 -14.15 -17.04
C ASP A 261 -16.24 -15.22 -17.18
N ASP A 262 -15.15 -14.89 -17.85
CA ASP A 262 -14.02 -15.80 -17.99
C ASP A 262 -13.32 -16.02 -16.62
N PRO A 263 -13.01 -17.26 -16.24
CA PRO A 263 -12.22 -17.55 -15.03
C PRO A 263 -10.86 -16.84 -15.01
N ALA A 264 -10.28 -16.51 -16.17
CA ALA A 264 -9.02 -15.77 -16.28
C ALA A 264 -9.09 -14.35 -15.67
N ILE A 265 -10.28 -13.77 -15.49
CA ILE A 265 -10.45 -12.46 -14.85
C ILE A 265 -10.57 -12.54 -13.32
N ALA A 266 -10.50 -13.72 -12.71
CA ALA A 266 -10.57 -13.85 -11.24
C ALA A 266 -9.53 -13.00 -10.49
N PRO A 267 -8.26 -12.90 -10.93
CA PRO A 267 -7.28 -12.01 -10.31
C PRO A 267 -7.67 -10.52 -10.40
N LEU A 268 -8.29 -10.10 -11.51
CA LEU A 268 -8.81 -8.74 -11.65
C LEU A 268 -9.92 -8.44 -10.62
N LYS A 269 -10.80 -9.42 -10.36
CA LYS A 269 -11.85 -9.27 -9.36
C LYS A 269 -11.28 -9.17 -7.94
N GLN A 270 -10.15 -9.82 -7.70
CA GLN A 270 -9.48 -9.80 -6.38
C GLN A 270 -8.68 -8.52 -6.14
N PHE A 271 -7.98 -8.01 -7.16
CA PHE A 271 -7.10 -6.84 -7.05
C PHE A 271 -7.37 -5.83 -8.19
N PRO A 272 -8.57 -5.25 -8.25
CA PRO A 272 -8.99 -4.46 -9.41
C PRO A 272 -8.06 -3.27 -9.70
N SER A 273 -7.60 -2.55 -8.68
CA SER A 273 -6.72 -1.39 -8.83
C SER A 273 -5.35 -1.70 -9.44
N ALA A 274 -4.88 -2.94 -9.33
CA ALA A 274 -3.59 -3.37 -9.89
C ALA A 274 -3.63 -3.54 -11.42
N TYR A 275 -4.82 -3.66 -12.01
CA TYR A 275 -4.99 -3.94 -13.43
C TYR A 275 -5.34 -2.72 -14.28
N MET A 276 -5.34 -1.52 -13.71
CA MET A 276 -5.73 -0.29 -14.42
C MET A 276 -4.91 -0.06 -15.69
N VAL A 277 -3.59 -0.28 -15.66
CA VAL A 277 -2.74 -0.12 -16.86
C VAL A 277 -3.13 -1.14 -17.94
N ALA A 278 -3.39 -2.39 -17.56
CA ALA A 278 -3.81 -3.42 -18.52
C ALA A 278 -5.17 -3.11 -19.15
N ILE A 279 -6.10 -2.59 -18.36
CA ILE A 279 -7.42 -2.12 -18.86
C ILE A 279 -7.25 -0.97 -19.86
N GLY A 280 -6.38 0.01 -19.55
CA GLY A 280 -6.13 1.12 -20.46
C GLY A 280 -5.48 0.69 -21.78
N LEU A 281 -4.53 -0.26 -21.72
CA LEU A 281 -3.95 -0.84 -22.93
C LEU A 281 -5.01 -1.56 -23.77
N ALA A 282 -5.92 -2.28 -23.12
CA ALA A 282 -7.02 -2.94 -23.81
C ALA A 282 -7.99 -1.92 -24.44
N ALA A 283 -8.37 -0.88 -23.70
CA ALA A 283 -9.26 0.18 -24.18
C ALA A 283 -8.66 0.89 -25.40
N ARG A 284 -7.37 1.23 -25.34
CA ARG A 284 -6.65 1.84 -26.47
C ARG A 284 -6.60 0.92 -27.70
N GLY A 285 -6.32 -0.37 -27.51
CA GLY A 285 -6.30 -1.33 -28.61
C GLY A 285 -7.68 -1.55 -29.27
N MET A 286 -8.76 -1.28 -28.53
CA MET A 286 -10.12 -1.33 -29.07
C MET A 286 -10.53 -0.05 -29.82
N ALA A 287 -9.96 1.10 -29.47
CA ALA A 287 -10.28 2.38 -30.08
C ALA A 287 -9.64 2.54 -31.48
N ASP A 288 -8.54 1.84 -31.74
CA ASP A 288 -7.76 1.93 -32.99
C ASP A 288 -8.18 0.87 -34.06
N ILE A 289 -9.25 0.06 -33.79
CA ILE A 289 -9.84 -0.88 -34.74
C ILE A 289 -11.14 -0.32 -35.28
#